data_b599888db1b712e13b7e8d0282d454f9
#
_entry.id   b599888db1b712e13b7e8d0282d454f9
#
_cell.length_a   1.000
_cell.length_b   1.000
_cell.length_c   1.000
_cell.angle_alpha   90.00
_cell.angle_beta   90.00
_cell.angle_gamma   90.00
#
_symmetry.space_group_name_H-M   'P 1'
#
loop_
_entity.id
_entity.type
_entity.pdbx_description
1 polymer ?
#
loop_
_entity_poly.entity_id
_entity_poly.type
_entity_poly.pdbx_seq_one_letter_code
_entity_poly.pdbx_strand_id
1 'polypeptide(L)'
;MVFAGGGHAHLYSLARTGELVRRGFDVTLVDRSPYLYYSGMATGVISGIYAPNEHRIDLRRLVEEGAGEFVEGRITEIRAKDAALVLENGEEIRYDAASFCLGSEVSWDGLAEDETDVVRVKPIENTRKIRRRLLAFDVDHAPRVLVVGGGAAGCEVAANTLALLDRLGLEGDLTVVHEGESLLPDAPNRARAQILRFLRERGVRVLASTIVTRLGDGVARTDGGLEVPYDLSVLSVGVSPPDVFRASGLPTGGDGGLWVDRCLRSVGDERLFGGGDCVSFRGEALPRLGVYAVRQGPVIFRNLQAYLQHEPLEEYRPQKRFLYVLNLGDGAGLAVYGPFAWRGRLAWKLKNRIDENFVEEHR
;
A
#
# COMPACT_ATOMS: atom_id res chain seq x y z
N MET A 1 2.83 -24.04 -8.93
CA MET A 1 2.66 -22.60 -9.16
C MET A 1 3.24 -21.80 -8.01
N VAL A 2 3.82 -20.62 -8.29
CA VAL A 2 4.45 -19.77 -7.27
C VAL A 2 3.73 -18.43 -7.17
N PHE A 3 3.35 -18.04 -5.97
CA PHE A 3 2.90 -16.69 -5.65
C PHE A 3 4.07 -15.89 -5.06
N ALA A 4 4.51 -14.87 -5.76
CA ALA A 4 5.58 -13.98 -5.35
C ALA A 4 4.98 -12.74 -4.69
N GLY A 5 5.03 -12.69 -3.36
CA GLY A 5 4.38 -11.70 -2.50
C GLY A 5 2.93 -12.03 -2.14
N GLY A 6 2.61 -11.92 -0.86
CA GLY A 6 1.26 -12.16 -0.31
C GLY A 6 0.35 -10.94 -0.35
N GLY A 7 0.53 -10.03 -1.33
CA GLY A 7 -0.27 -8.81 -1.43
C GLY A 7 -1.75 -9.06 -1.75
N HIS A 8 -2.54 -7.98 -1.74
CA HIS A 8 -4.01 -8.02 -1.86
C HIS A 8 -4.54 -8.78 -3.08
N ALA A 9 -3.81 -8.77 -4.22
CA ALA A 9 -4.24 -9.51 -5.41
C ALA A 9 -4.04 -11.03 -5.29
N HIS A 10 -3.26 -11.49 -4.33
CA HIS A 10 -3.05 -12.91 -4.09
C HIS A 10 -3.94 -13.49 -2.98
N LEU A 11 -4.46 -12.69 -2.07
CA LEU A 11 -5.26 -13.17 -0.93
C LEU A 11 -6.41 -14.10 -1.35
N TYR A 12 -7.10 -13.78 -2.45
CA TYR A 12 -8.16 -14.64 -2.98
C TYR A 12 -7.66 -16.05 -3.31
N SER A 13 -6.47 -16.15 -3.91
CA SER A 13 -5.83 -17.43 -4.27
C SER A 13 -5.30 -18.15 -3.04
N LEU A 14 -4.64 -17.42 -2.14
CA LEU A 14 -4.02 -17.98 -0.93
C LEU A 14 -5.08 -18.55 0.02
N ALA A 15 -6.22 -17.88 0.19
CA ALA A 15 -7.36 -18.41 0.93
C ALA A 15 -7.99 -19.66 0.29
N ARG A 16 -7.61 -19.99 -0.95
CA ARG A 16 -8.06 -21.17 -1.71
C ARG A 16 -6.93 -22.12 -2.06
N THR A 17 -5.81 -22.05 -1.35
CA THR A 17 -4.67 -22.96 -1.53
C THR A 17 -5.12 -24.41 -1.50
N GLY A 18 -5.96 -24.82 -0.55
CA GLY A 18 -6.47 -26.18 -0.47
C GLY A 18 -7.34 -26.61 -1.67
N GLU A 19 -7.99 -25.67 -2.36
CA GLU A 19 -8.68 -25.99 -3.62
C GLU A 19 -7.67 -26.25 -4.74
N LEU A 20 -6.62 -25.43 -4.85
CA LEU A 20 -5.56 -25.62 -5.84
C LEU A 20 -4.82 -26.94 -5.63
N VAL A 21 -4.46 -27.26 -4.40
CA VAL A 21 -3.78 -28.53 -4.06
C VAL A 21 -4.65 -29.74 -4.39
N ARG A 22 -5.95 -29.71 -4.06
CA ARG A 22 -6.89 -30.79 -4.45
C ARG A 22 -7.04 -30.96 -5.97
N ARG A 23 -6.77 -29.91 -6.75
CA ARG A 23 -6.74 -29.97 -8.21
C ARG A 23 -5.39 -30.44 -8.77
N GLY A 24 -4.43 -30.80 -7.90
CA GLY A 24 -3.13 -31.35 -8.27
C GLY A 24 -2.04 -30.32 -8.52
N PHE A 25 -2.21 -29.08 -8.06
CA PHE A 25 -1.17 -28.04 -8.16
C PHE A 25 -0.33 -27.98 -6.88
N ASP A 26 0.99 -27.98 -7.03
CA ASP A 26 1.88 -27.57 -5.95
C ASP A 26 1.86 -26.05 -5.83
N VAL A 27 1.58 -25.54 -4.64
CA VAL A 27 1.42 -24.10 -4.35
C VAL A 27 2.50 -23.65 -3.39
N THR A 28 3.31 -22.68 -3.82
CA THR A 28 4.33 -22.04 -2.98
C THR A 28 4.04 -20.55 -2.91
N LEU A 29 4.02 -19.99 -1.71
CA LEU A 29 4.05 -18.54 -1.48
C LEU A 29 5.45 -18.13 -1.03
N VAL A 30 6.04 -17.17 -1.73
CA VAL A 30 7.28 -16.51 -1.33
C VAL A 30 6.96 -15.10 -0.87
N ASP A 31 7.24 -14.78 0.39
CA ASP A 31 7.11 -13.40 0.91
C ASP A 31 8.22 -13.11 1.93
N ARG A 32 8.59 -11.83 2.06
CA ARG A 32 9.58 -11.36 3.03
C ARG A 32 9.09 -11.39 4.49
N SER A 33 7.82 -11.61 4.71
CA SER A 33 7.16 -11.63 6.01
C SER A 33 6.05 -12.66 6.03
N PRO A 34 5.88 -13.41 7.12
CA PRO A 34 4.73 -14.31 7.27
C PRO A 34 3.41 -13.56 7.46
N TYR A 35 3.43 -12.22 7.47
CA TYR A 35 2.25 -11.40 7.72
C TYR A 35 2.04 -10.34 6.67
N LEU A 36 0.80 -10.23 6.18
CA LEU A 36 0.33 -9.06 5.47
C LEU A 36 -0.39 -8.12 6.44
N TYR A 37 -0.04 -6.83 6.37
CA TYR A 37 -0.76 -5.77 7.09
C TYR A 37 -1.75 -5.11 6.13
N TYR A 38 -3.04 -5.24 6.45
CA TYR A 38 -4.10 -4.71 5.59
C TYR A 38 -4.07 -3.18 5.55
N SER A 39 -3.80 -2.63 4.38
CA SER A 39 -3.57 -1.19 4.20
C SER A 39 -4.79 -0.32 4.53
N GLY A 40 -6.00 -0.85 4.35
CA GLY A 40 -7.24 -0.14 4.68
C GLY A 40 -7.35 0.25 6.17
N MET A 41 -6.76 -0.52 7.08
CA MET A 41 -6.80 -0.26 8.53
C MET A 41 -5.52 0.38 9.07
N ALA A 42 -4.44 0.39 8.29
CA ALA A 42 -3.11 0.70 8.79
C ALA A 42 -2.95 2.09 9.41
N THR A 43 -3.56 3.12 8.80
CA THR A 43 -3.52 4.48 9.34
C THR A 43 -4.22 4.60 10.69
N GLY A 44 -5.26 3.79 10.94
CA GLY A 44 -5.94 3.70 12.23
C GLY A 44 -5.08 3.14 13.36
N VAL A 45 -3.98 2.46 13.04
CA VAL A 45 -2.98 2.05 14.05
C VAL A 45 -2.25 3.27 14.60
N ILE A 46 -1.99 4.29 13.79
CA ILE A 46 -1.36 5.53 14.25
C ILE A 46 -2.17 6.15 15.38
N SER A 47 -3.47 6.35 15.16
CA SER A 47 -4.37 6.93 16.18
C SER A 47 -4.70 5.96 17.33
N GLY A 48 -4.47 4.65 17.17
CA GLY A 48 -4.86 3.61 18.13
C GLY A 48 -6.34 3.24 18.08
N ILE A 49 -7.02 3.52 16.95
CA ILE A 49 -8.35 2.98 16.67
C ILE A 49 -8.26 1.46 16.53
N TYR A 50 -7.18 0.97 15.90
CA TYR A 50 -6.87 -0.44 15.80
C TYR A 50 -5.60 -0.77 16.59
N ALA A 51 -5.59 -1.92 17.23
CA ALA A 51 -4.38 -2.47 17.82
C ALA A 51 -3.40 -2.90 16.70
N PRO A 52 -2.08 -2.92 16.97
CA PRO A 52 -1.07 -3.20 15.95
C PRO A 52 -1.21 -4.54 15.22
N ASN A 53 -1.94 -5.50 15.78
CA ASN A 53 -2.12 -6.82 15.18
C ASN A 53 -3.55 -7.06 14.63
N GLU A 54 -4.50 -6.15 14.83
CA GLU A 54 -5.89 -6.32 14.38
C GLU A 54 -6.03 -6.36 12.87
N HIS A 55 -5.17 -5.66 12.15
CA HIS A 55 -5.15 -5.58 10.68
C HIS A 55 -4.15 -6.54 10.02
N ARG A 56 -3.69 -7.56 10.78
CA ARG A 56 -2.70 -8.52 10.32
C ARG A 56 -3.36 -9.80 9.84
N ILE A 57 -2.98 -10.25 8.64
CA ILE A 57 -3.34 -11.53 8.06
C ILE A 57 -2.12 -12.43 8.11
N ASP A 58 -2.26 -13.64 8.61
CA ASP A 58 -1.19 -14.64 8.71
C ASP A 58 -1.11 -15.42 7.39
N LEU A 59 -0.19 -15.00 6.53
CA LEU A 59 0.01 -15.58 5.19
C LEU A 59 0.53 -17.01 5.25
N ARG A 60 1.45 -17.29 6.19
CA ARG A 60 2.01 -18.63 6.38
C ARG A 60 0.89 -19.61 6.72
N ARG A 61 0.11 -19.28 7.75
CA ARG A 61 -1.01 -20.11 8.18
C ARG A 61 -2.01 -20.34 7.04
N LEU A 62 -2.36 -19.25 6.33
CA LEU A 62 -3.33 -19.29 5.23
C LEU A 62 -2.93 -20.27 4.12
N VAL A 63 -1.63 -20.37 3.83
CA VAL A 63 -1.10 -21.27 2.79
C VAL A 63 -0.90 -22.68 3.33
N GLU A 64 -0.32 -22.84 4.52
CA GLU A 64 0.00 -24.14 5.11
C GLU A 64 -1.25 -24.94 5.52
N GLU A 65 -2.31 -24.28 5.98
CA GLU A 65 -3.62 -24.90 6.23
C GLU A 65 -4.24 -25.50 4.95
N GLY A 66 -3.91 -24.91 3.80
CA GLY A 66 -4.28 -25.43 2.48
C GLY A 66 -3.33 -26.49 1.92
N ALA A 67 -2.35 -26.96 2.70
CA ALA A 67 -1.27 -27.86 2.28
C ALA A 67 -0.36 -27.29 1.18
N GLY A 68 -0.22 -25.95 1.09
CA GLY A 68 0.80 -25.27 0.32
C GLY A 68 2.06 -25.02 1.15
N GLU A 69 3.08 -24.47 0.52
CA GLU A 69 4.37 -24.14 1.13
C GLU A 69 4.53 -22.63 1.29
N PHE A 70 5.02 -22.18 2.46
CA PHE A 70 5.43 -20.81 2.69
C PHE A 70 6.96 -20.71 2.77
N VAL A 71 7.56 -19.93 1.88
CA VAL A 71 8.99 -19.63 1.88
C VAL A 71 9.19 -18.17 2.27
N GLU A 72 9.88 -17.95 3.40
CA GLU A 72 10.22 -16.60 3.85
C GLU A 72 11.49 -16.13 3.16
N GLY A 73 11.38 -15.08 2.34
CA GLY A 73 12.52 -14.52 1.62
C GLY A 73 12.16 -13.35 0.74
N ARG A 74 13.15 -12.52 0.45
CA ARG A 74 13.04 -11.41 -0.50
C ARG A 74 13.52 -11.88 -1.88
N ILE A 75 12.67 -11.71 -2.88
CA ILE A 75 13.02 -11.98 -4.28
C ILE A 75 13.91 -10.84 -4.78
N THR A 76 15.11 -11.19 -5.26
CA THR A 76 16.11 -10.23 -5.77
C THR A 76 16.32 -10.34 -7.28
N GLU A 77 15.99 -11.50 -7.89
CA GLU A 77 16.13 -11.73 -9.32
C GLU A 77 15.03 -12.65 -9.85
N ILE A 78 14.59 -12.43 -11.08
CA ILE A 78 13.64 -13.28 -11.80
C ILE A 78 14.34 -13.83 -13.04
N ARG A 79 14.75 -15.10 -13.01
CA ARG A 79 15.37 -15.78 -14.14
C ARG A 79 14.29 -16.43 -15.00
N ALA A 80 13.64 -15.59 -15.81
CA ALA A 80 12.50 -16.04 -16.62
C ALA A 80 12.88 -17.20 -17.55
N LYS A 81 14.06 -17.21 -18.17
CA LYS A 81 14.53 -18.30 -19.05
C LYS A 81 14.62 -19.64 -18.32
N ASP A 82 15.04 -19.62 -17.07
CA ASP A 82 15.24 -20.81 -16.23
C ASP A 82 13.99 -21.18 -15.41
N ALA A 83 12.92 -20.40 -15.53
CA ALA A 83 11.69 -20.52 -14.73
C ALA A 83 12.01 -20.56 -13.21
N ALA A 84 12.81 -19.59 -12.73
CA ALA A 84 13.27 -19.53 -11.35
C ALA A 84 13.18 -18.11 -10.77
N LEU A 85 12.80 -18.02 -9.50
CA LEU A 85 12.93 -16.83 -8.66
C LEU A 85 14.15 -17.03 -7.76
N VAL A 86 15.01 -16.01 -7.64
CA VAL A 86 16.17 -16.05 -6.76
C VAL A 86 15.90 -15.18 -5.54
N LEU A 87 16.15 -15.73 -4.36
CA LEU A 87 16.01 -15.04 -3.09
C LEU A 87 17.33 -14.38 -2.67
N GLU A 88 17.26 -13.44 -1.74
CA GLU A 88 18.45 -12.72 -1.22
C GLU A 88 19.48 -13.64 -0.55
N ASN A 89 19.07 -14.82 -0.06
CA ASN A 89 19.96 -15.84 0.50
C ASN A 89 20.59 -16.74 -0.58
N GLY A 90 20.27 -16.53 -1.87
CA GLY A 90 20.76 -17.32 -3.01
C GLY A 90 19.92 -18.56 -3.32
N GLU A 91 18.86 -18.84 -2.56
CA GLU A 91 17.94 -19.93 -2.84
C GLU A 91 17.15 -19.68 -4.13
N GLU A 92 16.93 -20.75 -4.91
CA GLU A 92 16.17 -20.71 -6.16
C GLU A 92 14.84 -21.44 -6.02
N ILE A 93 13.74 -20.74 -6.31
CA ILE A 93 12.40 -21.31 -6.33
C ILE A 93 11.95 -21.47 -7.78
N ARG A 94 11.80 -22.70 -8.24
CA ARG A 94 11.34 -23.01 -9.61
C ARG A 94 9.83 -22.95 -9.74
N TYR A 95 9.35 -22.62 -10.94
CA TYR A 95 7.92 -22.51 -11.22
C TYR A 95 7.55 -22.99 -12.62
N ASP A 96 6.35 -23.55 -12.78
CA ASP A 96 5.70 -23.71 -14.08
C ASP A 96 4.89 -22.45 -14.45
N ALA A 97 4.31 -21.80 -13.43
CA ALA A 97 3.72 -20.46 -13.54
C ALA A 97 3.96 -19.69 -12.24
N ALA A 98 4.24 -18.38 -12.36
CA ALA A 98 4.40 -17.48 -11.21
C ALA A 98 3.53 -16.23 -11.34
N SER A 99 3.02 -15.75 -10.21
CA SER A 99 2.29 -14.48 -10.13
C SER A 99 2.93 -13.55 -9.13
N PHE A 100 3.00 -12.26 -9.46
CA PHE A 100 3.64 -11.23 -8.65
C PHE A 100 2.60 -10.29 -8.02
N CYS A 101 2.69 -10.11 -6.69
CA CYS A 101 1.97 -9.08 -5.94
C CYS A 101 2.88 -8.52 -4.84
N LEU A 102 3.99 -7.91 -5.28
CA LEU A 102 5.07 -7.41 -4.43
C LEU A 102 4.79 -6.03 -3.80
N GLY A 103 3.64 -5.43 -4.12
CA GLY A 103 3.27 -4.10 -3.67
C GLY A 103 4.07 -2.98 -4.36
N SER A 104 4.29 -1.89 -3.63
CA SER A 104 5.02 -0.71 -4.08
C SER A 104 5.80 -0.09 -2.92
N GLU A 105 6.83 0.68 -3.25
CA GLU A 105 7.72 1.34 -2.30
C GLU A 105 7.63 2.86 -2.47
N VAL A 106 7.84 3.61 -1.39
CA VAL A 106 8.04 5.06 -1.48
C VAL A 106 9.45 5.30 -1.99
N SER A 107 9.57 5.80 -3.21
CA SER A 107 10.83 6.20 -3.82
C SER A 107 10.98 7.71 -3.72
N TRP A 108 12.02 8.16 -3.01
CA TRP A 108 12.34 9.58 -2.88
C TRP A 108 13.81 9.76 -2.45
N ASP A 109 14.55 10.53 -3.22
CA ASP A 109 16.00 10.66 -3.11
C ASP A 109 16.45 11.89 -2.29
N GLY A 110 15.51 12.69 -1.78
CA GLY A 110 15.78 13.93 -1.02
C GLY A 110 16.12 13.71 0.47
N LEU A 111 16.40 12.47 0.91
CA LEU A 111 16.83 12.21 2.29
C LEU A 111 18.32 12.46 2.47
N ALA A 112 18.68 13.08 3.62
CA ALA A 112 20.06 13.05 4.09
C ALA A 112 20.43 11.61 4.54
N GLU A 113 21.71 11.31 4.52
CA GLU A 113 22.24 10.06 5.06
C GLU A 113 21.93 10.01 6.59
N ASP A 114 21.60 8.81 7.08
CA ASP A 114 21.32 8.52 8.51
C ASP A 114 20.14 9.27 9.16
N GLU A 115 19.19 9.77 8.35
CA GLU A 115 18.01 10.47 8.86
C GLU A 115 17.05 9.51 9.58
N THR A 116 17.08 9.53 10.91
CA THR A 116 16.29 8.63 11.76
C THR A 116 14.87 9.13 12.00
N ASP A 117 14.63 10.45 11.86
CA ASP A 117 13.34 11.08 12.18
C ASP A 117 12.41 11.19 10.97
N VAL A 118 12.77 10.50 9.90
CA VAL A 118 11.93 10.35 8.70
C VAL A 118 11.41 8.92 8.59
N VAL A 119 10.09 8.78 8.48
CA VAL A 119 9.44 7.48 8.30
C VAL A 119 8.66 7.47 7.00
N ARG A 120 9.00 6.57 6.08
CA ARG A 120 8.17 6.31 4.89
C ARG A 120 6.90 5.57 5.29
N VAL A 121 5.74 5.98 4.74
CA VAL A 121 4.46 5.30 5.05
C VAL A 121 4.42 3.86 4.53
N LYS A 122 5.14 3.56 3.47
CA LYS A 122 5.36 2.19 3.00
C LYS A 122 6.81 1.74 3.28
N PRO A 123 7.02 0.46 3.59
CA PRO A 123 6.00 -0.59 3.74
C PRO A 123 5.00 -0.27 4.87
N ILE A 124 3.79 -0.80 4.75
CA ILE A 124 2.61 -0.36 5.54
C ILE A 124 2.77 -0.60 7.05
N GLU A 125 3.56 -1.56 7.47
CA GLU A 125 3.95 -1.82 8.85
C GLU A 125 4.68 -0.65 9.51
N ASN A 126 5.20 0.30 8.74
CA ASN A 126 5.82 1.52 9.25
C ASN A 126 4.83 2.45 9.99
N THR A 127 3.51 2.29 9.80
CA THR A 127 2.50 2.98 10.62
C THR A 127 2.68 2.70 12.12
N ARG A 128 3.18 1.51 12.47
CA ARG A 128 3.56 1.15 13.85
C ARG A 128 4.79 1.92 14.34
N LYS A 129 5.75 2.22 13.43
CA LYS A 129 6.92 3.04 13.74
C LYS A 129 6.50 4.49 13.99
N ILE A 130 5.62 5.03 13.12
CA ILE A 130 5.05 6.38 13.28
C ILE A 130 4.41 6.49 14.67
N ARG A 131 3.50 5.57 15.01
CA ARG A 131 2.86 5.55 16.33
C ARG A 131 3.88 5.48 17.48
N ARG A 132 4.86 4.59 17.40
CA ARG A 132 5.89 4.47 18.48
C ARG A 132 6.67 5.75 18.65
N ARG A 133 7.04 6.44 17.57
CA ARG A 133 7.72 7.74 17.61
C ARG A 133 6.85 8.79 18.28
N LEU A 134 5.59 8.89 17.88
CA LEU A 134 4.64 9.84 18.49
C LEU A 134 4.42 9.60 19.99
N LEU A 135 4.37 8.33 20.41
CA LEU A 135 4.25 7.96 21.83
C LEU A 135 5.52 8.19 22.65
N ALA A 136 6.66 8.35 22.00
CA ALA A 136 7.95 8.57 22.64
C ALA A 136 8.30 10.06 22.82
N PHE A 137 7.46 10.98 22.33
CA PHE A 137 7.65 12.40 22.59
C PHE A 137 7.42 12.71 24.09
N ASP A 138 8.27 13.59 24.61
CA ASP A 138 8.11 14.08 25.97
C ASP A 138 6.86 14.99 26.04
N VAL A 139 6.08 14.86 27.11
CA VAL A 139 4.89 15.66 27.35
C VAL A 139 5.19 17.16 27.53
N ASP A 140 6.43 17.51 27.89
CA ASP A 140 6.87 18.91 28.05
C ASP A 140 7.25 19.59 26.72
N HIS A 141 7.24 18.86 25.61
CA HIS A 141 7.58 19.35 24.29
C HIS A 141 6.48 19.06 23.26
N ALA A 142 5.87 20.08 22.72
CA ALA A 142 4.88 19.96 21.63
C ALA A 142 5.55 19.44 20.34
N PRO A 143 5.24 18.21 19.87
CA PRO A 143 5.92 17.64 18.72
C PRO A 143 5.57 18.37 17.42
N ARG A 144 6.59 18.65 16.61
CA ARG A 144 6.46 19.19 15.25
C ARG A 144 6.43 18.02 14.28
N VAL A 145 5.25 17.73 13.76
CA VAL A 145 5.08 16.61 12.80
C VAL A 145 4.90 17.14 11.39
N LEU A 146 5.72 16.66 10.47
CA LEU A 146 5.64 17.00 9.06
C LEU A 146 5.12 15.81 8.27
N VAL A 147 4.05 15.99 7.49
CA VAL A 147 3.59 15.01 6.51
C VAL A 147 3.90 15.54 5.12
N VAL A 148 4.74 14.83 4.38
CA VAL A 148 5.07 15.14 2.99
C VAL A 148 4.23 14.29 2.07
N GLY A 149 3.29 14.92 1.36
CA GLY A 149 2.34 14.30 0.43
C GLY A 149 0.89 14.58 0.78
N GLY A 150 0.12 15.07 -0.18
CA GLY A 150 -1.29 15.48 -0.05
C GLY A 150 -2.30 14.47 -0.62
N GLY A 151 -1.87 13.25 -0.95
CA GLY A 151 -2.75 12.16 -1.38
C GLY A 151 -3.58 11.56 -0.25
N ALA A 152 -4.34 10.51 -0.56
CA ALA A 152 -5.22 9.83 0.42
C ALA A 152 -4.46 9.37 1.68
N ALA A 153 -3.31 8.72 1.50
CA ALA A 153 -2.50 8.23 2.63
C ALA A 153 -1.97 9.38 3.50
N GLY A 154 -1.46 10.47 2.89
CA GLY A 154 -0.97 11.63 3.64
C GLY A 154 -2.07 12.32 4.45
N CYS A 155 -3.26 12.47 3.86
CA CYS A 155 -4.43 13.02 4.57
C CYS A 155 -4.86 12.13 5.75
N GLU A 156 -4.86 10.80 5.58
CA GLU A 156 -5.18 9.87 6.67
C GLU A 156 -4.11 9.86 7.76
N VAL A 157 -2.81 9.90 7.38
CA VAL A 157 -1.70 10.00 8.33
C VAL A 157 -1.85 11.27 9.17
N ALA A 158 -2.07 12.43 8.52
CA ALA A 158 -2.27 13.69 9.22
C ALA A 158 -3.45 13.62 10.18
N ALA A 159 -4.60 13.13 9.73
CA ALA A 159 -5.81 13.02 10.54
C ALA A 159 -5.62 12.07 11.75
N ASN A 160 -4.98 10.92 11.53
CA ASN A 160 -4.75 9.94 12.60
C ASN A 160 -3.63 10.37 13.57
N THR A 161 -2.65 11.14 13.10
CA THR A 161 -1.65 11.79 13.96
C THR A 161 -2.33 12.79 14.89
N LEU A 162 -3.17 13.70 14.37
CA LEU A 162 -3.96 14.61 15.18
C LEU A 162 -4.78 13.89 16.25
N ALA A 163 -5.49 12.82 15.84
CA ALA A 163 -6.31 12.06 16.77
C ALA A 163 -5.50 11.39 17.88
N LEU A 164 -4.25 11.00 17.62
CA LEU A 164 -3.35 10.50 18.64
C LEU A 164 -2.90 11.63 19.57
N LEU A 165 -2.47 12.77 19.04
CA LEU A 165 -2.04 13.92 19.83
C LEU A 165 -3.17 14.41 20.76
N ASP A 166 -4.40 14.54 20.24
CA ASP A 166 -5.58 14.86 21.04
C ASP A 166 -5.80 13.89 22.21
N ARG A 167 -5.65 12.57 21.96
CA ARG A 167 -5.79 11.54 23.01
C ARG A 167 -4.71 11.60 24.08
N LEU A 168 -3.52 12.08 23.71
CA LEU A 168 -2.40 12.27 24.62
C LEU A 168 -2.47 13.62 25.36
N GLY A 169 -3.39 14.51 25.00
CA GLY A 169 -3.48 15.87 25.52
C GLY A 169 -2.30 16.75 25.08
N LEU A 170 -1.67 16.42 23.94
CA LEU A 170 -0.54 17.16 23.39
C LEU A 170 -1.00 18.17 22.34
N GLU A 171 -0.61 19.42 22.49
CA GLU A 171 -0.73 20.44 21.44
C GLU A 171 0.44 20.29 20.46
N GLY A 172 0.25 19.52 19.37
CA GLY A 172 1.29 19.34 18.36
C GLY A 172 1.17 20.33 17.20
N ASP A 173 2.31 20.74 16.62
CA ASP A 173 2.37 21.50 15.36
C ASP A 173 2.42 20.52 14.19
N LEU A 174 1.29 20.34 13.50
CA LEU A 174 1.21 19.46 12.33
C LEU A 174 1.20 20.27 11.04
N THR A 175 2.16 20.00 10.17
CA THR A 175 2.25 20.59 8.83
C THR A 175 2.10 19.51 7.76
N VAL A 176 1.26 19.74 6.76
CA VAL A 176 1.17 18.94 5.53
C VAL A 176 1.74 19.75 4.38
N VAL A 177 2.76 19.22 3.70
CA VAL A 177 3.36 19.81 2.51
C VAL A 177 3.09 18.94 1.30
N HIS A 178 2.65 19.54 0.19
CA HIS A 178 2.45 18.80 -1.05
C HIS A 178 2.60 19.66 -2.31
N GLU A 179 3.02 19.04 -3.40
CA GLU A 179 3.30 19.71 -4.68
C GLU A 179 2.06 20.22 -5.41
N GLY A 180 0.93 19.58 -5.23
CA GLY A 180 -0.31 19.94 -5.92
C GLY A 180 -1.00 21.17 -5.32
N GLU A 181 -1.91 21.77 -6.09
CA GLU A 181 -2.72 22.92 -5.65
C GLU A 181 -3.73 22.57 -4.55
N SER A 182 -4.10 21.29 -4.44
CA SER A 182 -5.12 20.84 -3.48
C SER A 182 -4.81 19.44 -2.95
N LEU A 183 -5.17 19.21 -1.69
CA LEU A 183 -5.19 17.84 -1.12
C LEU A 183 -6.14 16.95 -1.93
N LEU A 184 -5.85 15.64 -1.98
CA LEU A 184 -6.61 14.63 -2.71
C LEU A 184 -6.80 15.00 -4.20
N PRO A 185 -5.73 15.16 -5.00
CA PRO A 185 -5.81 15.70 -6.37
C PRO A 185 -6.78 14.92 -7.26
N ASP A 186 -6.90 13.60 -7.07
CA ASP A 186 -7.77 12.73 -7.86
C ASP A 186 -9.22 12.64 -7.37
N ALA A 187 -9.53 13.33 -6.26
CA ALA A 187 -10.87 13.32 -5.68
C ALA A 187 -11.74 14.46 -6.21
N PRO A 188 -13.08 14.34 -6.16
CA PRO A 188 -13.97 15.42 -6.54
C PRO A 188 -13.79 16.63 -5.62
N ASN A 189 -14.07 17.84 -6.15
CA ASN A 189 -13.90 19.11 -5.43
C ASN A 189 -14.54 19.11 -4.04
N ARG A 190 -15.69 18.46 -3.90
CA ARG A 190 -16.38 18.33 -2.61
C ARG A 190 -15.55 17.58 -1.56
N ALA A 191 -14.86 16.51 -1.95
CA ALA A 191 -13.97 15.77 -1.05
C ALA A 191 -12.75 16.60 -0.69
N ARG A 192 -12.13 17.26 -1.69
CA ARG A 192 -10.97 18.16 -1.49
C ARG A 192 -11.29 19.28 -0.49
N ALA A 193 -12.44 19.94 -0.65
CA ALA A 193 -12.88 20.99 0.25
C ALA A 193 -13.14 20.46 1.68
N GLN A 194 -13.74 19.26 1.81
CA GLN A 194 -14.04 18.69 3.12
C GLN A 194 -12.79 18.27 3.89
N ILE A 195 -11.78 17.66 3.24
CA ILE A 195 -10.54 17.28 3.91
C ILE A 195 -9.72 18.51 4.30
N LEU A 196 -9.58 19.48 3.40
CA LEU A 196 -8.87 20.72 3.68
C LEU A 196 -9.49 21.48 4.86
N ARG A 197 -10.80 21.60 4.88
CA ARG A 197 -11.55 22.20 5.96
C ARG A 197 -11.33 21.46 7.29
N PHE A 198 -11.45 20.13 7.26
CA PHE A 198 -11.25 19.29 8.44
C PHE A 198 -9.86 19.48 9.07
N LEU A 199 -8.80 19.48 8.26
CA LEU A 199 -7.43 19.63 8.74
C LEU A 199 -7.19 21.06 9.26
N ARG A 200 -7.64 22.09 8.54
CA ARG A 200 -7.46 23.49 8.97
C ARG A 200 -8.23 23.84 10.25
N GLU A 201 -9.47 23.36 10.39
CA GLU A 201 -10.28 23.55 11.61
C GLU A 201 -9.61 22.94 12.85
N ARG A 202 -8.68 22.00 12.65
CA ARG A 202 -7.88 21.34 13.72
C ARG A 202 -6.45 21.88 13.82
N GLY A 203 -6.18 23.05 13.25
CA GLY A 203 -4.89 23.73 13.37
C GLY A 203 -3.78 23.23 12.45
N VAL A 204 -4.07 22.32 11.50
CA VAL A 204 -3.03 21.83 10.57
C VAL A 204 -2.66 22.91 9.58
N ARG A 205 -1.36 23.19 9.48
CA ARG A 205 -0.80 24.04 8.44
C ARG A 205 -0.68 23.25 7.14
N VAL A 206 -1.36 23.68 6.09
CA VAL A 206 -1.31 23.05 4.76
C VAL A 206 -0.58 23.96 3.79
N LEU A 207 0.58 23.50 3.32
CA LEU A 207 1.44 24.15 2.32
C LEU A 207 1.23 23.44 0.99
N ALA A 208 0.34 24.00 0.16
CA ALA A 208 0.07 23.51 -1.19
C ALA A 208 1.04 24.15 -2.19
N SER A 209 1.15 23.58 -3.39
CA SER A 209 2.06 24.00 -4.46
C SER A 209 3.50 24.20 -3.94
N THR A 210 3.94 23.28 -3.08
CA THR A 210 5.23 23.35 -2.40
C THR A 210 5.90 21.97 -2.49
N ILE A 211 7.10 21.93 -3.04
CA ILE A 211 7.87 20.69 -3.21
C ILE A 211 8.96 20.65 -2.13
N VAL A 212 8.96 19.58 -1.33
CA VAL A 212 10.06 19.29 -0.43
C VAL A 212 11.19 18.69 -1.26
N THR A 213 12.36 19.35 -1.25
CA THR A 213 13.54 18.92 -2.01
C THR A 213 14.54 18.16 -1.16
N ARG A 214 14.56 18.41 0.15
CA ARG A 214 15.47 17.74 1.09
C ARG A 214 14.83 17.62 2.47
N LEU A 215 15.08 16.48 3.13
CA LEU A 215 14.85 16.25 4.55
C LEU A 215 16.16 15.89 5.22
N GLY A 216 16.45 16.49 6.36
CA GLY A 216 17.64 16.20 7.15
C GLY A 216 17.84 17.26 8.24
N ASP A 217 18.55 16.88 9.30
CA ASP A 217 18.87 17.76 10.45
C ASP A 217 17.62 18.36 11.13
N GLY A 218 16.49 17.65 11.12
CA GLY A 218 15.20 18.11 11.68
C GLY A 218 14.55 19.24 10.89
N VAL A 219 14.95 19.48 9.62
CA VAL A 219 14.43 20.55 8.76
C VAL A 219 14.11 20.02 7.36
N ALA A 220 12.92 20.32 6.87
CA ALA A 220 12.54 20.15 5.49
C ALA A 220 12.83 21.41 4.69
N ARG A 221 13.54 21.28 3.57
CA ARG A 221 13.78 22.38 2.64
C ARG A 221 12.91 22.26 1.41
N THR A 222 12.33 23.34 0.97
CA THR A 222 11.44 23.38 -0.19
C THR A 222 12.11 24.03 -1.39
N ASP A 223 11.51 23.83 -2.57
CA ASP A 223 11.90 24.46 -3.84
C ASP A 223 11.86 26.00 -3.80
N GLY A 224 10.92 26.58 -3.02
CA GLY A 224 10.81 28.01 -2.77
C GLY A 224 11.75 28.53 -1.69
N GLY A 225 12.66 27.72 -1.13
CA GLY A 225 13.60 28.11 -0.08
C GLY A 225 12.99 28.23 1.32
N LEU A 226 11.74 27.80 1.52
CA LEU A 226 11.14 27.72 2.84
C LEU A 226 11.76 26.56 3.62
N GLU A 227 12.08 26.79 4.89
CA GLU A 227 12.50 25.78 5.85
C GLU A 227 11.35 25.47 6.80
N VAL A 228 11.03 24.17 6.93
CA VAL A 228 9.97 23.67 7.83
C VAL A 228 10.63 22.74 8.85
N PRO A 229 10.73 23.16 10.11
CA PRO A 229 11.31 22.32 11.15
C PRO A 229 10.36 21.15 11.49
N TYR A 230 10.93 19.98 11.84
CA TYR A 230 10.20 18.82 12.28
C TYR A 230 10.98 18.00 13.32
N ASP A 231 10.25 17.29 14.17
CA ASP A 231 10.78 16.28 15.09
C ASP A 231 10.44 14.87 14.57
N LEU A 232 9.41 14.77 13.72
CA LEU A 232 9.07 13.58 12.96
C LEU A 232 8.54 13.99 11.57
N SER A 233 9.14 13.45 10.52
CA SER A 233 8.61 13.57 9.16
C SER A 233 8.05 12.24 8.67
N VAL A 234 6.85 12.27 8.07
CA VAL A 234 6.23 11.10 7.44
C VAL A 234 6.14 11.32 5.94
N LEU A 235 6.87 10.47 5.19
CA LEU A 235 6.83 10.48 3.74
C LEU A 235 5.65 9.67 3.22
N SER A 236 4.70 10.37 2.62
CA SER A 236 3.52 9.82 1.97
C SER A 236 3.42 10.32 0.51
N VAL A 237 4.55 10.38 -0.15
CA VAL A 237 4.70 10.77 -1.56
C VAL A 237 4.40 9.61 -2.50
N GLY A 238 4.54 9.85 -3.81
CA GLY A 238 4.30 8.84 -4.83
C GLY A 238 5.02 7.52 -4.56
N VAL A 239 4.44 6.45 -5.07
CA VAL A 239 4.97 5.09 -4.91
C VAL A 239 5.34 4.50 -6.26
N SER A 240 6.41 3.72 -6.30
CA SER A 240 6.89 3.00 -7.47
C SER A 240 6.87 1.49 -7.24
N PRO A 241 6.66 0.69 -8.27
CA PRO A 241 6.90 -0.75 -8.21
C PRO A 241 8.35 -1.04 -7.80
N PRO A 242 8.63 -2.22 -7.21
CA PRO A 242 10.00 -2.62 -6.94
C PRO A 242 10.79 -2.84 -8.24
N ASP A 243 12.08 -2.48 -8.23
CA ASP A 243 12.94 -2.49 -9.42
C ASP A 243 13.29 -3.90 -9.93
N VAL A 244 12.93 -4.95 -9.20
CA VAL A 244 13.27 -6.35 -9.52
C VAL A 244 12.89 -6.77 -10.94
N PHE A 245 11.78 -6.26 -11.49
CA PHE A 245 11.35 -6.58 -12.86
C PHE A 245 12.31 -6.03 -13.90
N ARG A 246 12.67 -4.74 -13.77
CA ARG A 246 13.62 -4.08 -14.67
C ARG A 246 15.02 -4.66 -14.52
N ALA A 247 15.48 -4.85 -13.29
CA ALA A 247 16.77 -5.45 -12.98
C ALA A 247 16.91 -6.88 -13.55
N SER A 248 15.79 -7.62 -13.64
CA SER A 248 15.72 -8.97 -14.24
C SER A 248 15.50 -8.96 -15.76
N GLY A 249 15.50 -7.79 -16.41
CA GLY A 249 15.33 -7.67 -17.86
C GLY A 249 13.93 -7.98 -18.38
N LEU A 250 12.90 -7.98 -17.51
CA LEU A 250 11.52 -8.17 -17.92
C LEU A 250 10.94 -6.86 -18.49
N PRO A 251 10.02 -6.93 -19.46
CA PRO A 251 9.29 -5.76 -19.93
C PRO A 251 8.53 -5.08 -18.78
N THR A 252 8.75 -3.77 -18.63
CA THR A 252 8.08 -2.93 -17.65
C THR A 252 7.33 -1.80 -18.32
N GLY A 253 6.27 -1.32 -17.67
CA GLY A 253 5.64 -0.06 -18.07
C GLY A 253 6.53 1.16 -17.76
N GLY A 254 6.11 2.34 -18.18
CA GLY A 254 6.85 3.59 -17.94
C GLY A 254 7.08 3.93 -16.48
N ASP A 255 6.27 3.36 -15.59
CA ASP A 255 6.34 3.50 -14.12
C ASP A 255 7.19 2.41 -13.43
N GLY A 256 7.80 1.48 -14.21
CA GLY A 256 8.65 0.40 -13.72
C GLY A 256 7.94 -0.88 -13.29
N GLY A 257 6.61 -0.93 -13.33
CA GLY A 257 5.85 -2.13 -13.00
C GLY A 257 5.96 -3.23 -14.07
N LEU A 258 5.80 -4.49 -13.67
CA LEU A 258 5.72 -5.60 -14.62
C LEU A 258 4.62 -5.31 -15.64
N TRP A 259 4.98 -5.28 -16.93
CA TRP A 259 4.01 -4.96 -17.97
C TRP A 259 3.12 -6.16 -18.26
N VAL A 260 1.84 -6.04 -17.89
CA VAL A 260 0.85 -7.11 -18.05
C VAL A 260 -0.24 -6.74 -19.05
N ASP A 261 -0.74 -7.75 -19.75
CA ASP A 261 -1.85 -7.65 -20.67
C ASP A 261 -3.22 -7.62 -19.95
N ARG A 262 -4.31 -7.69 -20.70
CA ARG A 262 -5.66 -7.72 -20.11
C ARG A 262 -5.97 -8.98 -19.30
N CYS A 263 -5.25 -10.07 -19.54
CA CYS A 263 -5.37 -11.29 -18.75
C CYS A 263 -4.49 -11.27 -17.48
N LEU A 264 -3.89 -10.11 -17.15
CA LEU A 264 -2.92 -9.95 -16.06
C LEU A 264 -1.66 -10.82 -16.25
N ARG A 265 -1.36 -11.19 -17.50
CA ARG A 265 -0.21 -11.97 -17.91
C ARG A 265 0.89 -11.05 -18.44
N SER A 266 2.14 -11.31 -18.08
CA SER A 266 3.31 -10.56 -18.58
C SER A 266 3.37 -10.61 -20.11
N VAL A 267 3.70 -9.45 -20.71
CA VAL A 267 3.90 -9.37 -22.17
C VAL A 267 5.25 -9.96 -22.61
N GLY A 268 6.13 -10.28 -21.67
CA GLY A 268 7.48 -10.80 -21.96
C GLY A 268 7.66 -12.28 -21.71
N ASP A 269 6.81 -12.89 -20.89
CA ASP A 269 6.86 -14.33 -20.59
C ASP A 269 5.45 -14.81 -20.19
N GLU A 270 4.94 -15.80 -20.91
CA GLU A 270 3.58 -16.31 -20.74
C GLU A 270 3.34 -17.06 -19.42
N ARG A 271 4.39 -17.48 -18.75
CA ARG A 271 4.35 -18.14 -17.43
C ARG A 271 4.17 -17.17 -16.28
N LEU A 272 4.37 -15.85 -16.53
CA LEU A 272 4.37 -14.83 -15.50
C LEU A 272 3.07 -14.04 -15.52
N PHE A 273 2.48 -13.89 -14.35
CA PHE A 273 1.28 -13.11 -14.09
C PHE A 273 1.56 -12.06 -13.01
N GLY A 274 0.64 -11.12 -12.82
CA GLY A 274 0.79 -10.19 -11.71
C GLY A 274 -0.43 -9.31 -11.50
N GLY A 275 -0.49 -8.72 -10.29
CA GLY A 275 -1.53 -7.78 -9.92
C GLY A 275 -1.12 -6.85 -8.77
N GLY A 276 -1.98 -5.90 -8.47
CA GLY A 276 -1.74 -4.88 -7.47
C GLY A 276 -0.75 -3.80 -7.91
N ASP A 277 -0.10 -3.20 -6.93
CA ASP A 277 0.72 -2.00 -7.14
C ASP A 277 2.01 -2.23 -7.93
N CYS A 278 2.45 -3.49 -8.07
CA CYS A 278 3.70 -3.84 -8.73
C CYS A 278 3.57 -4.06 -10.24
N VAL A 279 2.38 -3.95 -10.83
CA VAL A 279 2.17 -4.13 -12.26
C VAL A 279 1.80 -2.84 -12.97
N SER A 280 2.15 -2.77 -14.26
CA SER A 280 1.68 -1.78 -15.22
C SER A 280 0.71 -2.45 -16.18
N PHE A 281 -0.55 -2.03 -16.14
CA PHE A 281 -1.62 -2.64 -16.93
C PHE A 281 -1.63 -2.07 -18.37
N ARG A 282 -1.57 -2.95 -19.36
CA ARG A 282 -1.54 -2.55 -20.78
C ARG A 282 -2.91 -2.01 -21.22
N GLY A 283 -2.90 -0.78 -21.70
CA GLY A 283 -4.08 -0.13 -22.27
C GLY A 283 -4.58 1.05 -21.43
N GLU A 284 -4.44 1.03 -20.12
CA GLU A 284 -4.76 2.16 -19.26
C GLU A 284 -3.92 2.18 -17.97
N ALA A 285 -3.57 3.36 -17.50
CA ALA A 285 -2.93 3.50 -16.20
C ALA A 285 -3.96 3.29 -15.08
N LEU A 286 -3.75 2.28 -14.25
CA LEU A 286 -4.60 2.03 -13.09
C LEU A 286 -4.02 2.70 -11.84
N PRO A 287 -4.84 3.38 -11.03
CA PRO A 287 -4.39 3.88 -9.74
C PRO A 287 -3.91 2.75 -8.83
N ARG A 288 -2.82 2.99 -8.07
CA ARG A 288 -2.30 2.04 -7.10
C ARG A 288 -3.14 2.05 -5.82
N LEU A 289 -4.31 1.45 -5.92
CA LEU A 289 -5.29 1.35 -4.85
C LEU A 289 -5.65 -0.12 -4.61
N GLY A 290 -5.73 -0.52 -3.35
CA GLY A 290 -6.03 -1.90 -2.95
C GLY A 290 -7.29 -2.49 -3.57
N VAL A 291 -8.29 -1.66 -3.89
CA VAL A 291 -9.54 -2.10 -4.53
C VAL A 291 -9.32 -2.71 -5.93
N TYR A 292 -8.34 -2.24 -6.67
CA TYR A 292 -7.98 -2.85 -7.96
C TYR A 292 -7.30 -4.20 -7.73
N ALA A 293 -6.35 -4.26 -6.81
CA ALA A 293 -5.65 -5.50 -6.46
C ALA A 293 -6.62 -6.59 -6.02
N VAL A 294 -7.55 -6.28 -5.11
CA VAL A 294 -8.57 -7.24 -4.63
C VAL A 294 -9.40 -7.79 -5.78
N ARG A 295 -9.79 -6.95 -6.76
CA ARG A 295 -10.60 -7.38 -7.90
C ARG A 295 -9.80 -8.12 -8.99
N GLN A 296 -8.50 -7.96 -9.03
CA GLN A 296 -7.61 -8.75 -9.88
C GLN A 296 -7.44 -10.18 -9.36
N GLY A 297 -7.54 -10.39 -8.05
CA GLY A 297 -7.31 -11.68 -7.41
C GLY A 297 -8.09 -12.86 -8.02
N PRO A 298 -9.43 -12.79 -8.18
CA PRO A 298 -10.21 -13.84 -8.82
C PRO A 298 -9.79 -14.15 -10.27
N VAL A 299 -9.34 -13.14 -11.01
CA VAL A 299 -8.88 -13.33 -12.41
C VAL A 299 -7.52 -14.03 -12.42
N ILE A 300 -6.58 -13.60 -11.55
CA ILE A 300 -5.28 -14.27 -11.38
C ILE A 300 -5.48 -15.73 -10.99
N PHE A 301 -6.37 -16.02 -10.03
CA PHE A 301 -6.67 -17.37 -9.59
C PHE A 301 -7.12 -18.28 -10.73
N ARG A 302 -8.04 -17.81 -11.59
CA ARG A 302 -8.52 -18.57 -12.72
C ARG A 302 -7.48 -18.69 -13.83
N ASN A 303 -6.77 -17.60 -14.14
CA ASN A 303 -5.81 -17.55 -15.23
C ASN A 303 -4.56 -18.39 -14.97
N LEU A 304 -4.07 -18.48 -13.74
CA LEU A 304 -2.96 -19.39 -13.40
C LEU A 304 -3.34 -20.84 -13.64
N GLN A 305 -4.55 -21.24 -13.25
CA GLN A 305 -5.05 -22.60 -13.48
C GLN A 305 -5.27 -22.86 -14.97
N ALA A 306 -5.95 -21.92 -15.67
CA ALA A 306 -6.22 -22.04 -17.09
C ALA A 306 -4.91 -22.15 -17.90
N TYR A 307 -3.89 -21.37 -17.58
CA TYR A 307 -2.58 -21.45 -18.22
C TYR A 307 -1.96 -22.84 -18.04
N LEU A 308 -1.91 -23.39 -16.81
CA LEU A 308 -1.34 -24.68 -16.52
C LEU A 308 -2.14 -25.85 -17.10
N GLN A 309 -3.42 -25.63 -17.38
CA GLN A 309 -4.32 -26.63 -18.02
C GLN A 309 -4.47 -26.42 -19.53
N HIS A 310 -3.73 -25.45 -20.10
CA HIS A 310 -3.82 -25.06 -21.53
C HIS A 310 -5.22 -24.59 -21.96
N GLU A 311 -5.94 -23.93 -21.04
CA GLU A 311 -7.27 -23.36 -21.27
C GLU A 311 -7.21 -21.87 -21.63
N PRO A 312 -8.26 -21.31 -22.25
CA PRO A 312 -8.34 -19.87 -22.53
C PRO A 312 -8.32 -19.01 -21.27
N LEU A 313 -7.60 -17.88 -21.33
CA LEU A 313 -7.50 -16.93 -20.22
C LEU A 313 -8.68 -15.95 -20.23
N GLU A 314 -9.07 -15.52 -19.03
CA GLU A 314 -10.10 -14.49 -18.80
C GLU A 314 -9.49 -13.09 -18.77
N GLU A 315 -10.18 -12.11 -19.35
CA GLU A 315 -9.78 -10.70 -19.28
C GLU A 315 -10.25 -10.04 -17.98
N TYR A 316 -9.33 -9.36 -17.31
CA TYR A 316 -9.66 -8.41 -16.24
C TYR A 316 -10.25 -7.13 -16.84
N ARG A 317 -11.37 -6.70 -16.30
CA ARG A 317 -12.05 -5.45 -16.69
C ARG A 317 -12.04 -4.48 -15.50
N PRO A 318 -11.20 -3.45 -15.54
CA PRO A 318 -11.12 -2.47 -14.48
C PRO A 318 -12.45 -1.76 -14.22
N GLN A 319 -12.78 -1.58 -12.97
CA GLN A 319 -13.97 -0.83 -12.57
C GLN A 319 -13.75 0.68 -12.74
N LYS A 320 -14.73 1.36 -13.32
CA LYS A 320 -14.70 2.81 -13.50
C LYS A 320 -15.05 3.59 -12.22
N ARG A 321 -15.76 2.97 -11.28
CA ARG A 321 -16.18 3.59 -10.02
C ARG A 321 -15.98 2.63 -8.86
N PHE A 322 -15.50 3.16 -7.76
CA PHE A 322 -15.36 2.44 -6.50
C PHE A 322 -15.60 3.39 -5.32
N LEU A 323 -16.04 2.81 -4.22
CA LEU A 323 -16.11 3.49 -2.95
C LEU A 323 -14.75 3.41 -2.28
N TYR A 324 -14.24 4.54 -1.81
CA TYR A 324 -13.18 4.56 -0.81
C TYR A 324 -13.55 5.50 0.32
N VAL A 325 -13.05 5.20 1.50
CA VAL A 325 -13.34 5.99 2.70
C VAL A 325 -12.04 6.25 3.44
N LEU A 326 -11.70 7.53 3.61
CA LEU A 326 -10.57 7.93 4.44
C LEU A 326 -10.97 7.85 5.91
N ASN A 327 -10.08 7.29 6.73
CA ASN A 327 -10.16 7.30 8.17
C ASN A 327 -9.65 8.64 8.72
N LEU A 328 -10.49 9.37 9.42
CA LEU A 328 -10.14 10.68 9.97
C LEU A 328 -9.67 10.65 11.44
N GLY A 329 -9.51 9.45 12.02
CA GLY A 329 -8.94 9.28 13.36
C GLY A 329 -9.84 9.61 14.53
N ASP A 330 -10.94 10.31 14.30
CA ASP A 330 -11.89 10.82 15.32
C ASP A 330 -13.24 10.07 15.36
N GLY A 331 -13.29 8.90 14.74
CA GLY A 331 -14.54 8.12 14.58
C GLY A 331 -15.42 8.63 13.44
N ALA A 332 -14.92 9.52 12.60
CA ALA A 332 -15.53 9.91 11.34
C ALA A 332 -14.70 9.41 10.15
N GLY A 333 -15.36 9.25 9.02
CA GLY A 333 -14.73 8.95 7.73
C GLY A 333 -15.14 9.96 6.68
N LEU A 334 -14.31 10.10 5.65
CA LEU A 334 -14.64 10.81 4.42
C LEU A 334 -14.83 9.79 3.30
N ALA A 335 -16.08 9.48 2.99
CA ALA A 335 -16.46 8.56 1.92
C ALA A 335 -16.52 9.30 0.58
N VAL A 336 -15.99 8.67 -0.46
CA VAL A 336 -15.98 9.16 -1.84
C VAL A 336 -16.46 8.07 -2.78
N TYR A 337 -17.45 8.39 -3.62
CA TYR A 337 -17.95 7.52 -4.68
C TYR A 337 -18.30 8.32 -5.93
N GLY A 338 -17.48 8.21 -6.95
CA GLY A 338 -17.60 9.04 -8.15
C GLY A 338 -17.58 10.53 -7.80
N PRO A 339 -18.60 11.35 -8.18
CA PRO A 339 -18.65 12.77 -7.86
C PRO A 339 -19.13 13.06 -6.43
N PHE A 340 -19.61 12.05 -5.70
CA PHE A 340 -20.19 12.22 -4.37
C PHE A 340 -19.14 12.07 -3.29
N ALA A 341 -19.22 12.93 -2.28
CA ALA A 341 -18.41 12.84 -1.07
C ALA A 341 -19.23 13.25 0.15
N TRP A 342 -19.10 12.49 1.25
CA TRP A 342 -19.70 12.84 2.53
C TRP A 342 -18.79 12.46 3.69
N ARG A 343 -18.77 13.30 4.71
CA ARG A 343 -18.01 13.08 5.94
C ARG A 343 -18.95 12.76 7.09
N GLY A 344 -18.58 11.85 7.95
CA GLY A 344 -19.30 11.58 9.17
C GLY A 344 -19.13 10.17 9.74
N ARG A 345 -19.78 9.92 10.88
CA ARG A 345 -19.71 8.62 11.59
C ARG A 345 -20.26 7.44 10.77
N LEU A 346 -21.24 7.68 9.90
CA LEU A 346 -21.78 6.61 9.04
C LEU A 346 -20.76 6.16 8.00
N ALA A 347 -20.00 7.09 7.42
CA ALA A 347 -18.90 6.75 6.51
C ALA A 347 -17.83 5.90 7.24
N TRP A 348 -17.48 6.29 8.46
CA TRP A 348 -16.57 5.52 9.31
C TRP A 348 -17.11 4.11 9.60
N LYS A 349 -18.34 3.97 10.06
CA LYS A 349 -18.95 2.67 10.36
C LYS A 349 -18.99 1.76 9.14
N LEU A 350 -19.29 2.32 7.96
CA LEU A 350 -19.28 1.57 6.70
C LEU A 350 -17.86 1.06 6.38
N LYS A 351 -16.86 1.95 6.47
CA LYS A 351 -15.46 1.58 6.28
C LYS A 351 -15.04 0.47 7.24
N ASN A 352 -15.25 0.70 8.53
CA ASN A 352 -14.83 -0.22 9.57
C ASN A 352 -15.41 -1.63 9.34
N ARG A 353 -16.69 -1.72 9.02
CA ARG A 353 -17.35 -3.01 8.71
C ARG A 353 -16.75 -3.70 7.47
N ILE A 354 -16.46 -2.93 6.41
CA ILE A 354 -15.84 -3.48 5.18
C ILE A 354 -14.45 -4.03 5.50
N ASP A 355 -13.66 -3.26 6.24
CA ASP A 355 -12.28 -3.60 6.57
C ASP A 355 -12.20 -4.81 7.53
N GLU A 356 -13.03 -4.83 8.58
CA GLU A 356 -13.12 -5.95 9.51
C GLU A 356 -13.53 -7.24 8.80
N ASN A 357 -14.61 -7.20 8.00
CA ASN A 357 -15.04 -8.36 7.21
C ASN A 357 -13.91 -8.86 6.30
N PHE A 358 -13.20 -7.94 5.62
CA PHE A 358 -12.09 -8.32 4.75
C PHE A 358 -10.98 -9.05 5.51
N VAL A 359 -10.60 -8.56 6.67
CA VAL A 359 -9.58 -9.21 7.50
C VAL A 359 -10.07 -10.55 8.06
N GLU A 360 -11.34 -10.64 8.50
CA GLU A 360 -11.94 -11.87 9.01
C GLU A 360 -12.05 -12.97 7.95
N GLU A 361 -12.36 -12.62 6.71
CA GLU A 361 -12.41 -13.56 5.58
C GLU A 361 -11.05 -14.20 5.24
N HIS A 362 -9.95 -13.59 5.71
CA HIS A 362 -8.59 -14.02 5.42
C HIS A 362 -7.77 -14.38 6.67
N ARG A 363 -8.43 -14.55 7.82
CA ARG A 363 -7.81 -15.00 9.07
C ARG A 363 -7.81 -16.50 9.22
#